data_e55a3f990a15831a82a1b43da5bc89f2
#
_entry.id   e55a3f990a15831a82a1b43da5bc89f2
#
_cell.length_a   1.000
_cell.length_b   1.000
_cell.length_c   1.000
_cell.angle_alpha   90.00
_cell.angle_beta   90.00
_cell.angle_gamma   90.00
#
_symmetry.space_group_name_H-M   'P 1'
#
loop_
_entity.id
_entity.type
_entity.pdbx_description
1 polymer ?
#
loop_
_entity_poly.entity_id
_entity_poly.type
_entity_poly.pdbx_seq_one_letter_code
_entity_poly.pdbx_strand_id
1 'polypeptide(L)'
;MKCTGVNVFTGYPVEIRFGEIITSVDDLVDAHALSDLYIAPGFVDLQINGFAGADYNSPETPLSLIGHSLRAQFATGVTRCYPTLITGSEERIVGSLRNLLRAKRELPEGGAIVGFHVEGPSISPEDGPRGAHPLRWVRKPDIEEFKRWQHAADGHVRLITIAAEWPEAPRYIEHVVGEGVVVSIGHTAANGTQIQDCVRAGATMSTHLGNGAHAVMARHPNYLWDQMAEDRLTASFIVDGIHVEESFLRVALRAKGLDRAVLVTDAVMPAQCAPGPYMLGEVEVELLPPGDRVVLRGGTRLAGSALSMHDAVANVMKMTGIKLREAVTLATTNAARAGRISGRQRNFAPGERADFVRFYVRCGRLEILDTWVSGQQVFSAS
;
A
#
# COMPACT_ATOMS: atom_id res chain seq x y z
N MET A 1 22.49 9.75 16.75
CA MET A 1 23.01 8.53 16.06
C MET A 1 23.49 8.90 14.67
N LYS A 2 24.18 8.00 13.98
CA LYS A 2 24.59 8.18 12.58
C LYS A 2 24.50 6.88 11.81
N CYS A 3 24.26 7.00 10.50
CA CYS A 3 24.18 5.90 9.57
C CYS A 3 24.79 6.31 8.22
N THR A 4 25.46 5.37 7.53
CA THR A 4 26.12 5.63 6.26
C THR A 4 25.64 4.67 5.18
N GLY A 5 25.68 5.10 3.94
CA GLY A 5 25.35 4.31 2.76
C GLY A 5 25.39 5.15 1.49
N VAL A 6 25.24 4.52 0.33
CA VAL A 6 25.08 5.22 -0.95
C VAL A 6 23.62 5.70 -1.06
N ASN A 7 23.42 7.00 -1.10
CA ASN A 7 22.10 7.59 -1.28
C ASN A 7 21.50 7.17 -2.63
N VAL A 8 20.40 6.45 -2.60
CA VAL A 8 19.75 5.88 -3.79
C VAL A 8 19.36 6.93 -4.86
N PHE A 9 19.14 8.19 -4.44
CA PHE A 9 18.71 9.27 -5.34
C PHE A 9 19.87 9.99 -6.02
N THR A 10 20.99 10.18 -5.30
CA THR A 10 22.16 10.92 -5.82
C THR A 10 23.25 10.00 -6.33
N GLY A 11 23.33 8.76 -5.84
CA GLY A 11 24.39 7.81 -6.13
C GLY A 11 25.69 8.10 -5.37
N TYR A 12 25.69 9.09 -4.47
CA TYR A 12 26.87 9.43 -3.67
C TYR A 12 26.77 8.85 -2.25
N PRO A 13 27.92 8.47 -1.65
CA PRO A 13 27.97 8.08 -0.25
C PRO A 13 27.58 9.25 0.66
N VAL A 14 26.75 8.95 1.69
CA VAL A 14 26.28 9.95 2.67
C VAL A 14 26.40 9.44 4.09
N GLU A 15 26.57 10.35 5.05
CA GLU A 15 26.34 10.17 6.46
C GLU A 15 25.05 10.90 6.85
N ILE A 16 24.09 10.18 7.41
CA ILE A 16 22.86 10.74 7.96
C ILE A 16 22.99 10.78 9.47
N ARG A 17 22.83 11.96 10.07
CA ARG A 17 22.76 12.13 11.52
C ARG A 17 21.31 12.33 11.95
N PHE A 18 20.93 11.69 13.04
CA PHE A 18 19.54 11.65 13.46
C PHE A 18 19.37 11.34 14.96
N GLY A 19 18.24 11.78 15.50
CA GLY A 19 17.53 11.26 16.66
C GLY A 19 16.23 10.62 16.17
N GLU A 20 15.09 11.04 16.68
CA GLU A 20 13.77 10.66 16.12
C GLU A 20 13.54 11.30 14.73
N ILE A 21 14.20 12.40 14.46
CA ILE A 21 14.21 13.13 13.19
C ILE A 21 15.62 13.21 12.63
N ILE A 22 15.72 13.36 11.31
CA ILE A 22 16.98 13.61 10.60
C ILE A 22 17.46 15.02 10.96
N THR A 23 18.71 15.16 11.42
CA THR A 23 19.32 16.43 11.77
C THR A 23 20.27 16.97 10.70
N SER A 24 21.02 16.08 10.01
CA SER A 24 21.83 16.43 8.85
C SER A 24 21.97 15.26 7.88
N VAL A 25 22.30 15.58 6.63
CA VAL A 25 22.68 14.63 5.57
C VAL A 25 23.91 15.22 4.90
N ASP A 26 25.06 14.59 5.11
CA ASP A 26 26.35 15.09 4.68
C ASP A 26 26.97 14.15 3.65
N ASP A 27 27.41 14.66 2.50
CA ASP A 27 28.12 13.87 1.48
C ASP A 27 29.50 13.44 2.01
N LEU A 28 29.87 12.19 1.75
CA LEU A 28 31.18 11.62 2.12
C LEU A 28 32.11 11.59 0.92
N VAL A 29 33.27 12.27 1.03
CA VAL A 29 34.21 12.46 -0.07
C VAL A 29 35.02 11.20 -0.41
N ASP A 30 35.24 10.29 0.53
CA ASP A 30 36.11 9.10 0.36
C ASP A 30 35.51 7.84 1.01
N ALA A 31 34.43 7.29 0.41
CA ALA A 31 33.79 6.11 0.98
C ALA A 31 33.69 4.92 0.00
N HIS A 32 34.84 4.53 -0.61
CA HIS A 32 34.91 3.36 -1.50
C HIS A 32 34.39 2.05 -0.86
N ALA A 33 34.45 1.93 0.49
CA ALA A 33 33.94 0.79 1.22
C ALA A 33 32.40 0.68 1.25
N LEU A 34 31.67 1.70 0.79
CA LEU A 34 30.20 1.75 0.79
C LEU A 34 29.60 1.52 -0.62
N SER A 35 30.39 1.11 -1.61
CA SER A 35 30.00 1.10 -3.04
C SER A 35 28.70 0.36 -3.36
N ASP A 36 28.32 -0.64 -2.54
CA ASP A 36 27.16 -1.53 -2.80
C ASP A 36 26.06 -1.45 -1.73
N LEU A 37 26.30 -0.70 -0.64
CA LEU A 37 25.33 -0.54 0.43
C LEU A 37 24.49 0.73 0.20
N TYR A 38 23.30 0.54 -0.34
CA TYR A 38 22.37 1.66 -0.55
C TYR A 38 21.67 2.05 0.75
N ILE A 39 21.35 3.34 0.86
CA ILE A 39 20.45 3.88 1.87
C ILE A 39 19.31 4.63 1.18
N ALA A 40 18.09 4.33 1.59
CA ALA A 40 16.86 4.95 1.11
C ALA A 40 15.95 5.34 2.27
N PRO A 41 15.02 6.29 2.10
CA PRO A 41 13.90 6.44 3.00
C PRO A 41 13.16 5.12 3.13
N GLY A 42 12.66 4.80 4.33
CA GLY A 42 11.89 3.57 4.54
C GLY A 42 10.63 3.53 3.67
N PHE A 43 10.28 2.34 3.21
CA PHE A 43 9.15 2.15 2.31
C PHE A 43 7.82 2.45 3.02
N VAL A 44 6.84 2.85 2.22
CA VAL A 44 5.48 3.19 2.63
C VAL A 44 4.51 2.28 1.87
N ASP A 45 3.70 1.51 2.60
CA ASP A 45 2.66 0.67 2.03
C ASP A 45 1.27 1.21 2.35
N LEU A 46 0.56 1.70 1.33
CA LEU A 46 -0.77 2.29 1.49
C LEU A 46 -1.90 1.26 1.46
N GLN A 47 -1.59 0.00 1.18
CA GLN A 47 -2.57 -1.08 1.09
C GLN A 47 -1.96 -2.41 1.49
N ILE A 48 -2.27 -2.86 2.72
CA ILE A 48 -1.85 -4.15 3.28
C ILE A 48 -2.96 -4.68 4.20
N ASN A 49 -3.52 -5.84 3.86
CA ASN A 49 -4.70 -6.41 4.53
C ASN A 49 -4.33 -7.36 5.68
N GLY A 50 -3.06 -7.73 5.74
CA GLY A 50 -2.47 -8.64 6.71
C GLY A 50 -1.10 -9.10 6.24
N PHE A 51 -0.31 -9.72 7.11
CA PHE A 51 1.03 -10.20 6.78
C PHE A 51 1.54 -11.16 7.86
N ALA A 52 2.33 -12.17 7.47
CA ALA A 52 2.99 -13.11 8.38
C ALA A 52 2.04 -13.69 9.45
N GLY A 53 0.88 -14.17 9.02
CA GLY A 53 -0.12 -14.80 9.87
C GLY A 53 -1.11 -13.87 10.56
N ALA A 54 -0.94 -12.54 10.51
CA ALA A 54 -1.90 -11.60 11.09
C ALA A 54 -2.93 -11.14 10.05
N ASP A 55 -4.21 -11.37 10.32
CA ASP A 55 -5.32 -10.81 9.55
C ASP A 55 -5.76 -9.49 10.18
N TYR A 56 -5.62 -8.37 9.44
CA TYR A 56 -6.08 -7.06 9.91
C TYR A 56 -7.60 -6.89 9.81
N ASN A 57 -8.28 -7.80 9.14
CA ASN A 57 -9.71 -7.83 8.94
C ASN A 57 -10.48 -8.61 10.02
N SER A 58 -9.77 -9.08 11.05
CA SER A 58 -10.37 -9.74 12.20
C SER A 58 -10.21 -8.89 13.47
N PRO A 59 -11.32 -8.51 14.14
CA PRO A 59 -11.26 -7.79 15.41
C PRO A 59 -10.64 -8.62 16.55
N GLU A 60 -10.56 -9.95 16.38
CA GLU A 60 -10.00 -10.88 17.35
C GLU A 60 -8.51 -11.14 17.16
N THR A 61 -7.87 -10.61 16.11
CA THR A 61 -6.43 -10.81 15.87
C THR A 61 -5.63 -10.31 17.07
N PRO A 62 -4.84 -11.18 17.74
CA PRO A 62 -4.07 -10.79 18.91
C PRO A 62 -3.08 -9.67 18.62
N LEU A 63 -2.92 -8.72 19.54
CA LEU A 63 -1.95 -7.63 19.40
C LEU A 63 -0.53 -8.16 19.20
N SER A 64 -0.15 -9.23 19.87
CA SER A 64 1.16 -9.88 19.71
C SER A 64 1.40 -10.35 18.26
N LEU A 65 0.36 -10.84 17.59
CA LEU A 65 0.43 -11.27 16.18
C LEU A 65 0.50 -10.07 15.24
N ILE A 66 -0.23 -8.99 15.52
CA ILE A 66 -0.10 -7.72 14.79
C ILE A 66 1.33 -7.18 14.93
N GLY A 67 1.90 -7.19 16.15
CA GLY A 67 3.30 -6.78 16.37
C GLY A 67 4.29 -7.66 15.62
N HIS A 68 4.07 -9.00 15.58
CA HIS A 68 4.87 -9.91 14.75
C HIS A 68 4.80 -9.53 13.27
N SER A 69 3.62 -9.27 12.76
CA SER A 69 3.39 -8.84 11.37
C SER A 69 4.13 -7.53 11.04
N LEU A 70 4.08 -6.54 11.93
CA LEU A 70 4.80 -5.28 11.73
C LEU A 70 6.33 -5.50 11.72
N ARG A 71 6.87 -6.35 12.61
CA ARG A 71 8.30 -6.72 12.57
C ARG A 71 8.69 -7.43 11.28
N ALA A 72 7.83 -8.33 10.77
CA ALA A 72 8.05 -8.98 9.48
C ALA A 72 8.06 -7.95 8.32
N GLN A 73 7.21 -6.92 8.37
CA GLN A 73 7.24 -5.83 7.39
C GLN A 73 8.52 -4.99 7.50
N PHE A 74 9.05 -4.75 8.71
CA PHE A 74 10.35 -4.07 8.88
C PHE A 74 11.48 -4.82 8.16
N ALA A 75 11.45 -6.15 8.17
CA ALA A 75 12.41 -6.97 7.42
C ALA A 75 12.30 -6.80 5.89
N THR A 76 11.19 -6.24 5.39
CA THR A 76 11.01 -5.89 3.97
C THR A 76 11.29 -4.42 3.66
N GLY A 77 11.75 -3.65 4.65
CA GLY A 77 12.05 -2.22 4.52
C GLY A 77 10.85 -1.28 4.68
N VAL A 78 9.65 -1.79 4.96
CA VAL A 78 8.47 -0.98 5.24
C VAL A 78 8.61 -0.32 6.61
N THR A 79 8.44 0.99 6.68
CA THR A 79 8.51 1.78 7.92
C THR A 79 7.22 2.48 8.26
N ARG A 80 6.32 2.58 7.30
CA ARG A 80 4.98 3.16 7.46
C ARG A 80 3.98 2.39 6.62
N CYS A 81 2.82 2.09 7.19
CA CYS A 81 1.78 1.40 6.47
C CYS A 81 0.38 1.92 6.82
N TYR A 82 -0.55 1.65 5.92
CA TYR A 82 -1.98 1.73 6.14
C TYR A 82 -2.56 0.31 6.20
N PRO A 83 -2.70 -0.29 7.41
CA PRO A 83 -3.51 -1.50 7.55
C PRO A 83 -4.86 -1.30 6.88
N THR A 84 -5.24 -2.27 6.03
CA THR A 84 -6.39 -2.16 5.12
C THR A 84 -7.49 -3.11 5.54
N LEU A 85 -8.70 -2.58 5.58
CA LEU A 85 -9.91 -3.31 5.91
C LEU A 85 -10.74 -3.46 4.63
N ILE A 86 -11.03 -4.70 4.26
CA ILE A 86 -11.86 -4.99 3.09
C ILE A 86 -13.36 -4.96 3.43
N THR A 87 -14.19 -5.09 2.42
CA THR A 87 -15.65 -5.22 2.54
C THR A 87 -16.07 -6.28 3.56
N GLY A 88 -16.83 -5.88 4.55
CA GLY A 88 -17.32 -6.71 5.64
C GLY A 88 -18.57 -6.12 6.29
N SER A 89 -19.10 -6.79 7.33
CA SER A 89 -20.15 -6.19 8.16
C SER A 89 -19.65 -4.94 8.86
N GLU A 90 -20.56 -4.04 9.23
CA GLU A 90 -20.19 -2.82 9.95
C GLU A 90 -19.51 -3.15 11.29
N GLU A 91 -20.02 -4.14 12.02
CA GLU A 91 -19.48 -4.58 13.30
C GLU A 91 -18.03 -5.06 13.16
N ARG A 92 -17.73 -5.82 12.07
CA ARG A 92 -16.38 -6.31 11.80
C ARG A 92 -15.44 -5.16 11.46
N ILE A 93 -15.82 -4.25 10.57
CA ILE A 93 -15.00 -3.08 10.19
C ILE A 93 -14.70 -2.23 11.43
N VAL A 94 -15.72 -1.88 12.21
CA VAL A 94 -15.58 -1.08 13.44
C VAL A 94 -14.73 -1.81 14.49
N GLY A 95 -14.95 -3.11 14.68
CA GLY A 95 -14.16 -3.93 15.60
C GLY A 95 -12.70 -4.01 15.21
N SER A 96 -12.41 -4.24 13.93
CA SER A 96 -11.04 -4.30 13.41
C SER A 96 -10.34 -2.93 13.47
N LEU A 97 -11.04 -1.82 13.19
CA LEU A 97 -10.49 -0.47 13.37
C LEU A 97 -10.08 -0.21 14.82
N ARG A 98 -10.92 -0.60 15.79
CA ARG A 98 -10.59 -0.47 17.22
C ARG A 98 -9.38 -1.32 17.61
N ASN A 99 -9.29 -2.55 17.11
CA ASN A 99 -8.17 -3.44 17.39
C ASN A 99 -6.85 -2.89 16.80
N LEU A 100 -6.88 -2.42 15.55
CA LEU A 100 -5.72 -1.78 14.90
C LEU A 100 -5.33 -0.45 15.56
N LEU A 101 -6.29 0.33 16.05
CA LEU A 101 -6.03 1.54 16.84
C LEU A 101 -5.32 1.19 18.15
N ARG A 102 -5.74 0.10 18.83
CA ARG A 102 -5.03 -0.41 20.01
C ARG A 102 -3.59 -0.83 19.64
N ALA A 103 -3.42 -1.58 18.55
CA ALA A 103 -2.10 -1.96 18.07
C ALA A 103 -1.20 -0.74 17.83
N LYS A 104 -1.73 0.30 17.17
CA LYS A 104 -1.03 1.58 16.95
C LYS A 104 -0.57 2.24 18.25
N ARG A 105 -1.38 2.18 19.31
CA ARG A 105 -1.13 2.88 20.59
C ARG A 105 -0.31 2.09 21.58
N GLU A 106 -0.52 0.77 21.63
CA GLU A 106 0.00 -0.09 22.69
C GLU A 106 1.28 -0.84 22.29
N LEU A 107 1.50 -1.08 20.98
CA LEU A 107 2.66 -1.84 20.51
C LEU A 107 3.89 -0.93 20.29
N PRO A 108 5.10 -1.41 20.62
CA PRO A 108 6.33 -0.73 20.24
C PRO A 108 6.45 -0.46 18.74
N GLU A 109 5.94 -1.36 17.91
CA GLU A 109 5.91 -1.28 16.46
C GLU A 109 4.81 -0.33 15.94
N GLY A 110 3.88 0.09 16.79
CA GLY A 110 2.68 0.86 16.42
C GLY A 110 2.95 2.19 15.73
N GLY A 111 4.14 2.76 15.91
CA GLY A 111 4.60 3.96 15.20
C GLY A 111 4.70 3.81 13.67
N ALA A 112 4.70 2.56 13.16
CA ALA A 112 4.63 2.28 11.73
C ALA A 112 3.21 2.41 11.15
N ILE A 113 2.17 2.27 11.96
CA ILE A 113 0.78 2.46 11.53
C ILE A 113 0.51 3.97 11.50
N VAL A 114 0.48 4.56 10.31
CA VAL A 114 0.31 6.02 10.15
C VAL A 114 -1.10 6.42 9.71
N GLY A 115 -1.97 5.46 9.45
CA GLY A 115 -3.38 5.62 9.12
C GLY A 115 -4.01 4.27 8.82
N PHE A 116 -5.29 4.26 8.51
CA PHE A 116 -6.02 3.08 8.06
C PHE A 116 -6.61 3.31 6.68
N HIS A 117 -6.65 2.27 5.88
CA HIS A 117 -7.33 2.22 4.60
C HIS A 117 -8.60 1.37 4.73
N VAL A 118 -9.74 1.89 4.27
CA VAL A 118 -10.99 1.12 4.17
C VAL A 118 -11.31 0.90 2.70
N GLU A 119 -11.18 -0.35 2.25
CA GLU A 119 -11.44 -0.76 0.88
C GLU A 119 -12.84 -1.34 0.74
N GLY A 120 -13.75 -0.55 0.21
CA GLY A 120 -15.17 -0.82 0.24
C GLY A 120 -15.79 -0.41 1.58
N PRO A 121 -16.96 -0.91 1.94
CA PRO A 121 -17.84 -1.86 1.25
C PRO A 121 -18.55 -1.30 0.02
N SER A 122 -18.34 -0.03 -0.29
CA SER A 122 -19.02 0.66 -1.40
C SER A 122 -18.28 0.45 -2.73
N ILE A 123 -17.94 -0.80 -3.01
CA ILE A 123 -17.38 -1.26 -4.29
C ILE A 123 -18.51 -1.73 -5.22
N SER A 124 -18.17 -2.07 -6.46
CA SER A 124 -19.13 -2.61 -7.44
C SER A 124 -19.75 -3.93 -6.93
N PRO A 125 -21.07 -4.10 -7.08
CA PRO A 125 -21.70 -5.40 -6.85
C PRO A 125 -21.47 -6.39 -8.01
N GLU A 126 -21.01 -5.89 -9.18
CA GLU A 126 -20.82 -6.72 -10.38
C GLU A 126 -19.68 -7.72 -10.21
N ASP A 127 -19.87 -8.92 -10.74
CA ASP A 127 -18.80 -9.92 -10.81
C ASP A 127 -17.68 -9.42 -11.73
N GLY A 128 -16.44 -9.72 -11.37
CA GLY A 128 -15.26 -9.11 -11.99
C GLY A 128 -14.78 -7.91 -11.17
N PRO A 129 -15.36 -6.71 -11.29
CA PRO A 129 -14.99 -5.55 -10.47
C PRO A 129 -15.03 -5.80 -8.96
N ARG A 130 -16.03 -6.52 -8.47
CA ARG A 130 -16.13 -6.89 -7.06
C ARG A 130 -14.93 -7.71 -6.55
N GLY A 131 -14.22 -8.42 -7.43
CA GLY A 131 -13.09 -9.24 -7.02
C GLY A 131 -13.48 -10.34 -6.03
N ALA A 132 -12.66 -10.51 -4.99
CA ALA A 132 -12.87 -11.49 -3.91
C ALA A 132 -13.78 -10.98 -2.78
N HIS A 133 -14.25 -9.75 -2.82
CA HIS A 133 -15.09 -9.17 -1.78
C HIS A 133 -16.46 -9.87 -1.69
N PRO A 134 -16.97 -10.16 -0.47
CA PRO A 134 -18.23 -10.85 -0.29
C PRO A 134 -19.44 -9.98 -0.67
N LEU A 135 -20.20 -10.39 -1.68
CA LEU A 135 -21.34 -9.65 -2.22
C LEU A 135 -22.38 -9.26 -1.15
N ARG A 136 -22.58 -10.12 -0.14
CA ARG A 136 -23.55 -9.86 0.94
C ARG A 136 -23.28 -8.60 1.74
N TRP A 137 -22.05 -8.09 1.74
CA TRP A 137 -21.64 -6.90 2.48
C TRP A 137 -21.45 -5.66 1.59
N VAL A 138 -21.52 -5.82 0.27
CA VAL A 138 -21.47 -4.69 -0.67
C VAL A 138 -22.72 -3.84 -0.50
N ARG A 139 -22.50 -2.53 -0.32
CA ARG A 139 -23.57 -1.55 -0.10
C ARG A 139 -23.16 -0.16 -0.58
N LYS A 140 -24.15 0.67 -0.80
CA LYS A 140 -23.94 2.07 -1.22
C LYS A 140 -23.17 2.85 -0.15
N PRO A 141 -22.43 3.92 -0.55
CA PRO A 141 -21.72 4.76 0.40
C PRO A 141 -22.66 5.50 1.34
N ASP A 142 -22.31 5.54 2.63
CA ASP A 142 -23.08 6.16 3.69
C ASP A 142 -22.17 7.04 4.57
N ILE A 143 -22.48 8.33 4.68
CA ILE A 143 -21.71 9.30 5.46
C ILE A 143 -21.77 8.96 6.96
N GLU A 144 -22.90 8.48 7.46
CA GLU A 144 -23.02 8.14 8.88
C GLU A 144 -22.22 6.89 9.23
N GLU A 145 -22.12 5.93 8.31
CA GLU A 145 -21.22 4.78 8.47
C GLU A 145 -19.74 5.23 8.51
N PHE A 146 -19.33 6.13 7.61
CA PHE A 146 -18.00 6.72 7.62
C PHE A 146 -17.68 7.43 8.94
N LYS A 147 -18.62 8.18 9.50
CA LYS A 147 -18.44 8.84 10.82
C LYS A 147 -18.21 7.82 11.93
N ARG A 148 -18.92 6.68 11.89
CA ARG A 148 -18.71 5.59 12.88
C ARG A 148 -17.32 4.96 12.73
N TRP A 149 -16.81 4.80 11.49
CA TRP A 149 -15.44 4.34 11.27
C TRP A 149 -14.41 5.34 11.82
N GLN A 150 -14.58 6.63 11.54
CA GLN A 150 -13.68 7.67 12.06
C GLN A 150 -13.70 7.70 13.58
N HIS A 151 -14.88 7.56 14.19
CA HIS A 151 -14.98 7.46 15.65
C HIS A 151 -14.26 6.22 16.20
N ALA A 152 -14.43 5.05 15.59
CA ALA A 152 -13.77 3.81 16.00
C ALA A 152 -12.25 3.87 15.82
N ALA A 153 -11.79 4.57 14.80
CA ALA A 153 -10.39 4.76 14.42
C ALA A 153 -9.75 6.01 15.07
N ASP A 154 -10.45 6.76 15.89
CA ASP A 154 -9.99 8.05 16.45
C ASP A 154 -9.43 8.99 15.37
N GLY A 155 -10.17 9.15 14.27
CA GLY A 155 -9.77 10.00 13.15
C GLY A 155 -8.61 9.47 12.29
N HIS A 156 -8.25 8.18 12.41
CA HIS A 156 -7.12 7.61 11.68
C HIS A 156 -7.49 6.88 10.38
N VAL A 157 -8.75 6.85 9.94
CA VAL A 157 -9.07 6.48 8.55
C VAL A 157 -8.53 7.57 7.64
N ARG A 158 -7.58 7.24 6.78
CA ARG A 158 -6.83 8.18 5.93
C ARG A 158 -7.01 7.94 4.44
N LEU A 159 -7.45 6.75 4.07
CA LEU A 159 -7.68 6.34 2.69
C LEU A 159 -8.97 5.51 2.61
N ILE A 160 -9.79 5.78 1.61
CA ILE A 160 -10.97 4.99 1.28
C ILE A 160 -10.94 4.63 -0.20
N THR A 161 -11.22 3.36 -0.50
CA THR A 161 -11.47 2.88 -1.87
C THR A 161 -12.96 2.72 -2.09
N ILE A 162 -13.46 3.30 -3.19
CA ILE A 162 -14.89 3.30 -3.56
C ILE A 162 -15.06 3.05 -5.07
N ALA A 163 -16.15 2.38 -5.44
CA ALA A 163 -16.61 2.31 -6.82
C ALA A 163 -17.32 3.62 -7.23
N ALA A 164 -16.99 4.11 -8.44
CA ALA A 164 -17.48 5.41 -8.89
C ALA A 164 -18.89 5.36 -9.51
N GLU A 165 -19.46 4.19 -9.75
CA GLU A 165 -20.79 4.02 -10.32
C GLU A 165 -21.96 4.28 -9.35
N TRP A 166 -21.70 4.36 -8.04
CA TRP A 166 -22.75 4.67 -7.08
C TRP A 166 -23.26 6.11 -7.27
N PRO A 167 -24.57 6.33 -7.39
CA PRO A 167 -25.12 7.69 -7.53
C PRO A 167 -24.75 8.63 -6.38
N GLU A 168 -24.56 8.07 -5.19
CA GLU A 168 -24.16 8.80 -3.99
C GLU A 168 -22.65 9.09 -3.92
N ALA A 169 -21.83 8.47 -4.77
CA ALA A 169 -20.37 8.54 -4.67
C ALA A 169 -19.83 9.99 -4.73
N PRO A 170 -20.24 10.88 -5.62
CA PRO A 170 -19.69 12.24 -5.64
C PRO A 170 -19.92 12.99 -4.33
N ARG A 171 -21.16 12.97 -3.79
CA ARG A 171 -21.48 13.62 -2.52
C ARG A 171 -20.75 13.03 -1.33
N TYR A 172 -20.61 11.70 -1.31
CA TYR A 172 -19.84 11.00 -0.28
C TYR A 172 -18.37 11.38 -0.33
N ILE A 173 -17.78 11.44 -1.53
CA ILE A 173 -16.38 11.82 -1.76
C ILE A 173 -16.13 13.26 -1.30
N GLU A 174 -16.99 14.22 -1.65
CA GLU A 174 -16.88 15.61 -1.19
C GLU A 174 -16.83 15.68 0.35
N HIS A 175 -17.70 14.95 1.03
CA HIS A 175 -17.71 14.91 2.50
C HIS A 175 -16.42 14.31 3.07
N VAL A 176 -16.02 13.15 2.60
CA VAL A 176 -14.84 12.41 3.07
C VAL A 176 -13.53 13.19 2.83
N VAL A 177 -13.41 13.81 1.67
CA VAL A 177 -12.26 14.68 1.33
C VAL A 177 -12.26 15.94 2.19
N GLY A 178 -13.42 16.48 2.52
CA GLY A 178 -13.57 17.60 3.47
C GLY A 178 -13.05 17.29 4.87
N GLU A 179 -13.10 16.03 5.29
CA GLU A 179 -12.51 15.53 6.55
C GLU A 179 -11.00 15.20 6.43
N GLY A 180 -10.36 15.51 5.28
CA GLY A 180 -8.93 15.31 5.05
C GLY A 180 -8.53 13.89 4.63
N VAL A 181 -9.49 13.02 4.33
CA VAL A 181 -9.25 11.64 3.89
C VAL A 181 -9.02 11.58 2.38
N VAL A 182 -8.10 10.74 1.94
CA VAL A 182 -7.85 10.47 0.52
C VAL A 182 -8.91 9.52 0.00
N VAL A 183 -9.45 9.78 -1.20
CA VAL A 183 -10.35 8.85 -1.87
C VAL A 183 -9.70 8.29 -3.13
N SER A 184 -9.77 6.96 -3.24
CA SER A 184 -9.28 6.17 -4.36
C SER A 184 -10.44 5.48 -5.08
N ILE A 185 -10.44 5.52 -6.40
CA ILE A 185 -11.40 4.78 -7.23
C ILE A 185 -10.84 3.37 -7.45
N GLY A 186 -11.61 2.36 -7.12
CA GLY A 186 -11.24 0.95 -7.31
C GLY A 186 -12.43 0.02 -7.25
N HIS A 187 -12.26 -1.20 -7.70
CA HIS A 187 -13.35 -2.19 -7.72
C HIS A 187 -14.62 -1.64 -8.37
N THR A 188 -14.49 -1.03 -9.53
CA THR A 188 -15.54 -0.21 -10.19
C THR A 188 -15.90 -0.75 -11.56
N ALA A 189 -17.19 -0.67 -11.91
CA ALA A 189 -17.74 -0.85 -13.26
C ALA A 189 -18.14 0.48 -13.91
N ALA A 190 -17.71 1.60 -13.36
CA ALA A 190 -18.11 2.95 -13.74
C ALA A 190 -17.77 3.28 -15.19
N ASN A 191 -18.57 4.14 -15.81
CA ASN A 191 -18.21 4.77 -17.08
C ASN A 191 -17.34 6.03 -16.85
N GLY A 192 -16.79 6.58 -17.95
CA GLY A 192 -15.88 7.73 -17.87
C GLY A 192 -16.51 8.98 -17.23
N THR A 193 -17.83 9.22 -17.44
CA THR A 193 -18.53 10.35 -16.80
C THR A 193 -18.58 10.20 -15.29
N GLN A 194 -18.91 9.00 -14.79
CA GLN A 194 -18.96 8.71 -13.35
C GLN A 194 -17.57 8.84 -12.70
N ILE A 195 -16.50 8.37 -13.38
CA ILE A 195 -15.12 8.57 -12.92
C ILE A 195 -14.82 10.08 -12.83
N GLN A 196 -15.14 10.86 -13.87
CA GLN A 196 -14.93 12.30 -13.87
C GLN A 196 -15.72 13.03 -12.78
N ASP A 197 -16.95 12.60 -12.47
CA ASP A 197 -17.75 13.14 -11.37
C ASP A 197 -17.07 12.91 -10.03
N CYS A 198 -16.56 11.69 -9.77
CA CYS A 198 -15.82 11.37 -8.57
C CYS A 198 -14.49 12.15 -8.46
N VAL A 199 -13.78 12.33 -9.57
CA VAL A 199 -12.55 13.15 -9.60
C VAL A 199 -12.86 14.63 -9.33
N ARG A 200 -13.95 15.18 -9.88
CA ARG A 200 -14.40 16.55 -9.56
C ARG A 200 -14.78 16.70 -8.09
N ALA A 201 -15.36 15.67 -7.48
CA ALA A 201 -15.68 15.60 -6.06
C ALA A 201 -14.46 15.47 -5.14
N GLY A 202 -13.26 15.19 -5.70
CA GLY A 202 -12.00 15.18 -4.97
C GLY A 202 -11.30 13.83 -4.86
N ALA A 203 -11.72 12.79 -5.59
CA ALA A 203 -10.95 11.56 -5.69
C ALA A 203 -9.60 11.83 -6.38
N THR A 204 -8.50 11.28 -5.79
CA THR A 204 -7.13 11.55 -6.25
C THR A 204 -6.30 10.30 -6.51
N MET A 205 -6.85 9.11 -6.30
CA MET A 205 -6.15 7.85 -6.52
C MET A 205 -6.98 6.85 -7.32
N SER A 206 -6.27 5.89 -7.95
CA SER A 206 -6.82 4.63 -8.47
C SER A 206 -6.20 3.48 -7.70
N THR A 207 -7.03 2.63 -7.11
CA THR A 207 -6.60 1.46 -6.32
C THR A 207 -6.17 0.34 -7.25
N HIS A 208 -4.95 -0.20 -7.02
CA HIS A 208 -4.33 -1.33 -7.74
C HIS A 208 -4.80 -1.43 -9.20
N LEU A 209 -4.57 -0.35 -9.97
CA LEU A 209 -5.06 -0.17 -11.34
C LEU A 209 -4.74 -1.41 -12.22
N GLY A 210 -5.76 -1.95 -12.86
CA GLY A 210 -5.72 -3.20 -13.62
C GLY A 210 -6.34 -4.38 -12.89
N ASN A 211 -6.59 -4.26 -11.58
CA ASN A 211 -7.23 -5.28 -10.74
C ASN A 211 -8.63 -4.84 -10.30
N GLY A 212 -9.42 -5.75 -9.75
CA GLY A 212 -10.82 -5.45 -9.45
C GLY A 212 -11.57 -4.98 -10.70
N ALA A 213 -11.43 -5.71 -11.80
CA ALA A 213 -11.95 -5.37 -13.13
C ALA A 213 -12.60 -6.57 -13.81
N HIS A 214 -13.43 -6.33 -14.83
CA HIS A 214 -13.96 -7.39 -15.68
C HIS A 214 -12.83 -8.07 -16.46
N ALA A 215 -12.87 -9.40 -16.52
CA ALA A 215 -11.96 -10.19 -17.37
C ALA A 215 -12.17 -9.93 -18.86
N VAL A 216 -13.40 -9.59 -19.25
CA VAL A 216 -13.77 -9.21 -20.61
C VAL A 216 -14.53 -7.90 -20.54
N MET A 217 -14.10 -6.91 -21.29
CA MET A 217 -14.73 -5.58 -21.34
C MET A 217 -14.77 -5.00 -22.75
N ALA A 218 -15.59 -3.95 -22.93
CA ALA A 218 -15.63 -3.22 -24.18
C ALA A 218 -14.25 -2.67 -24.55
N ARG A 219 -13.91 -2.70 -25.83
CA ARG A 219 -12.66 -2.13 -26.34
C ARG A 219 -12.59 -0.63 -26.02
N HIS A 220 -13.67 0.10 -26.30
CA HIS A 220 -13.87 1.52 -26.06
C HIS A 220 -15.36 1.80 -25.88
N PRO A 221 -15.78 2.61 -24.89
CA PRO A 221 -15.01 3.08 -23.73
C PRO A 221 -14.81 1.96 -22.69
N ASN A 222 -13.85 2.13 -21.79
CA ASN A 222 -13.78 1.34 -20.56
C ASN A 222 -13.02 2.08 -19.47
N TYR A 223 -13.33 1.75 -18.23
CA TYR A 223 -12.83 2.46 -17.05
C TYR A 223 -11.31 2.32 -16.80
N LEU A 224 -10.62 1.36 -17.42
CA LEU A 224 -9.17 1.28 -17.29
C LEU A 224 -8.51 2.40 -18.09
N TRP A 225 -8.97 2.65 -19.33
CA TRP A 225 -8.51 3.77 -20.13
C TRP A 225 -8.85 5.12 -19.50
N ASP A 226 -10.07 5.26 -18.96
CA ASP A 226 -10.51 6.49 -18.32
C ASP A 226 -9.67 6.83 -17.09
N GLN A 227 -9.32 5.84 -16.24
CA GLN A 227 -8.46 6.04 -15.09
C GLN A 227 -6.98 6.28 -15.50
N MET A 228 -6.48 5.58 -16.52
CA MET A 228 -5.13 5.82 -17.03
C MET A 228 -4.97 7.22 -17.62
N ALA A 229 -5.97 7.72 -18.31
CA ALA A 229 -5.96 9.02 -18.97
C ALA A 229 -6.19 10.21 -18.01
N GLU A 230 -6.74 9.97 -16.81
CA GLU A 230 -7.06 11.04 -15.84
C GLU A 230 -5.82 11.43 -15.04
N ASP A 231 -5.23 12.58 -15.37
CA ASP A 231 -3.98 13.08 -14.77
C ASP A 231 -4.07 13.43 -13.29
N ARG A 232 -5.27 13.68 -12.76
CA ARG A 232 -5.48 13.97 -11.33
C ARG A 232 -5.47 12.72 -10.46
N LEU A 233 -5.55 11.52 -11.04
CA LEU A 233 -5.47 10.25 -10.32
C LEU A 233 -4.04 9.73 -10.25
N THR A 234 -3.54 9.48 -9.07
CA THR A 234 -2.32 8.68 -8.82
C THR A 234 -2.72 7.20 -8.76
N ALA A 235 -2.09 6.36 -9.55
CA ALA A 235 -2.42 4.94 -9.61
C ALA A 235 -1.50 4.11 -8.70
N SER A 236 -2.07 3.22 -7.88
CA SER A 236 -1.30 2.20 -7.19
C SER A 236 -1.24 0.90 -8.00
N PHE A 237 -0.17 0.11 -7.81
CA PHE A 237 0.07 -1.13 -8.55
C PHE A 237 0.59 -2.22 -7.63
N ILE A 238 0.06 -3.45 -7.80
CA ILE A 238 0.58 -4.69 -7.21
C ILE A 238 1.53 -5.31 -8.24
N VAL A 239 2.84 -5.24 -7.97
CA VAL A 239 3.86 -5.62 -8.96
C VAL A 239 4.49 -6.96 -8.58
N ASP A 240 3.69 -8.01 -8.60
CA ASP A 240 4.10 -9.38 -8.33
C ASP A 240 4.29 -10.22 -9.62
N GLY A 241 3.93 -9.67 -10.79
CA GLY A 241 3.94 -10.39 -12.07
C GLY A 241 2.77 -11.36 -12.22
N ILE A 242 1.80 -11.33 -11.30
CA ILE A 242 0.61 -12.17 -11.25
C ILE A 242 -0.64 -11.29 -11.43
N HIS A 243 -0.76 -10.23 -10.61
CA HIS A 243 -1.86 -9.27 -10.67
C HIS A 243 -1.82 -8.38 -11.90
N VAL A 244 -0.62 -8.02 -12.35
CA VAL A 244 -0.40 -7.27 -13.59
C VAL A 244 0.75 -7.89 -14.37
N GLU A 245 0.58 -8.02 -15.67
CA GLU A 245 1.65 -8.44 -16.56
C GLU A 245 2.55 -7.26 -16.97
N GLU A 246 3.73 -7.59 -17.46
CA GLU A 246 4.77 -6.62 -17.83
C GLU A 246 4.28 -5.58 -18.85
N SER A 247 3.57 -6.02 -19.89
CA SER A 247 3.08 -5.14 -20.96
C SER A 247 2.08 -4.12 -20.44
N PHE A 248 1.13 -4.55 -19.62
CA PHE A 248 0.16 -3.66 -18.97
C PHE A 248 0.86 -2.62 -18.08
N LEU A 249 1.76 -3.07 -17.20
CA LEU A 249 2.47 -2.19 -16.28
C LEU A 249 3.31 -1.15 -17.03
N ARG A 250 4.01 -1.55 -18.08
CA ARG A 250 4.80 -0.63 -18.93
C ARG A 250 3.93 0.45 -19.59
N VAL A 251 2.74 0.09 -20.09
CA VAL A 251 1.81 1.04 -20.69
C VAL A 251 1.23 1.96 -19.61
N ALA A 252 0.78 1.40 -18.50
CA ALA A 252 0.19 2.16 -17.40
C ALA A 252 1.18 3.19 -16.81
N LEU A 253 2.44 2.81 -16.58
CA LEU A 253 3.46 3.74 -16.10
C LEU A 253 3.81 4.84 -17.12
N ARG A 254 3.77 4.55 -18.41
CA ARG A 254 3.95 5.60 -19.44
C ARG A 254 2.79 6.56 -19.51
N ALA A 255 1.55 6.05 -19.38
CA ALA A 255 0.35 6.87 -19.38
C ALA A 255 0.27 7.76 -18.14
N LYS A 256 0.55 7.20 -16.95
CA LYS A 256 0.49 7.95 -15.68
C LYS A 256 1.70 8.83 -15.44
N GLY A 257 2.86 8.48 -15.98
CA GLY A 257 4.14 9.03 -15.55
C GLY A 257 4.55 8.47 -14.18
N LEU A 258 5.86 8.48 -13.90
CA LEU A 258 6.39 7.90 -12.66
C LEU A 258 6.00 8.70 -11.41
N ASP A 259 5.71 9.98 -11.52
CA ASP A 259 5.30 10.86 -10.43
C ASP A 259 3.86 10.61 -9.92
N ARG A 260 3.04 9.92 -10.72
CA ARG A 260 1.66 9.52 -10.40
C ARG A 260 1.48 8.01 -10.30
N ALA A 261 2.54 7.31 -9.98
CA ALA A 261 2.53 5.87 -9.74
C ALA A 261 3.04 5.56 -8.33
N VAL A 262 2.43 4.56 -7.69
CA VAL A 262 2.73 4.09 -6.33
C VAL A 262 2.77 2.57 -6.32
N LEU A 263 3.72 1.99 -5.60
CA LEU A 263 3.73 0.56 -5.29
C LEU A 263 2.93 0.31 -4.02
N VAL A 264 2.10 -0.72 -4.04
CA VAL A 264 1.42 -1.29 -2.87
C VAL A 264 1.61 -2.79 -2.89
N THR A 265 1.55 -3.42 -1.72
CA THR A 265 1.60 -4.88 -1.67
C THR A 265 0.24 -5.50 -1.90
N ASP A 266 -0.80 -4.92 -1.32
CA ASP A 266 -2.11 -5.57 -1.17
C ASP A 266 -1.96 -6.97 -0.55
N ALA A 267 -0.93 -7.13 0.29
CA ALA A 267 -0.63 -8.40 0.92
C ALA A 267 -1.72 -8.77 1.94
N VAL A 268 -1.95 -10.06 2.05
CA VAL A 268 -2.93 -10.64 2.96
C VAL A 268 -2.24 -11.56 3.97
N MET A 269 -2.97 -11.98 4.99
CA MET A 269 -2.47 -12.75 6.13
C MET A 269 -1.52 -13.91 5.76
N PRO A 270 -1.77 -14.74 4.72
CA PRO A 270 -0.87 -15.84 4.38
C PRO A 270 0.47 -15.44 3.73
N ALA A 271 0.66 -14.14 3.37
CA ALA A 271 1.96 -13.68 2.90
C ALA A 271 3.06 -14.00 3.91
N GLN A 272 4.16 -14.58 3.46
CA GLN A 272 5.26 -15.10 4.29
C GLN A 272 4.91 -16.33 5.16
N CYS A 273 3.77 -16.98 4.93
CA CYS A 273 3.41 -18.24 5.58
C CYS A 273 3.70 -19.45 4.68
N ALA A 274 3.53 -20.65 5.21
CA ALA A 274 3.59 -21.87 4.40
C ALA A 274 2.39 -21.98 3.45
N PRO A 275 2.52 -22.56 2.24
CA PRO A 275 1.38 -22.85 1.40
C PRO A 275 0.30 -23.66 2.11
N GLY A 276 -0.98 -23.32 1.87
CA GLY A 276 -2.13 -23.96 2.51
C GLY A 276 -3.38 -23.09 2.58
N PRO A 277 -4.44 -23.59 3.24
CA PRO A 277 -5.69 -22.85 3.44
C PRO A 277 -5.60 -21.88 4.60
N TYR A 278 -6.25 -20.72 4.42
CA TYR A 278 -6.29 -19.63 5.41
C TYR A 278 -7.66 -18.93 5.38
N MET A 279 -7.85 -18.02 6.35
CA MET A 279 -9.01 -17.12 6.40
C MET A 279 -8.56 -15.69 6.19
N LEU A 280 -9.25 -14.95 5.34
CA LEU A 280 -9.13 -13.50 5.19
C LEU A 280 -10.47 -12.88 5.55
N GLY A 281 -10.57 -12.32 6.74
CA GLY A 281 -11.87 -11.93 7.28
C GLY A 281 -12.82 -13.11 7.36
N GLU A 282 -13.85 -13.11 6.51
CA GLU A 282 -14.85 -14.19 6.40
C GLU A 282 -14.69 -15.01 5.12
N VAL A 283 -13.60 -14.83 4.38
CA VAL A 283 -13.37 -15.46 3.07
C VAL A 283 -12.30 -16.53 3.20
N GLU A 284 -12.60 -17.76 2.78
CA GLU A 284 -11.61 -18.83 2.69
C GLU A 284 -10.69 -18.59 1.48
N VAL A 285 -9.39 -18.54 1.76
CA VAL A 285 -8.34 -18.35 0.75
C VAL A 285 -7.31 -19.47 0.83
N GLU A 286 -6.52 -19.62 -0.21
CA GLU A 286 -5.44 -20.59 -0.26
C GLU A 286 -4.17 -19.93 -0.81
N LEU A 287 -3.07 -20.07 -0.06
CA LEU A 287 -1.74 -19.74 -0.57
C LEU A 287 -1.21 -20.94 -1.34
N LEU A 288 -1.07 -20.77 -2.66
CA LEU A 288 -0.60 -21.82 -3.54
C LEU A 288 0.93 -21.97 -3.50
N PRO A 289 1.48 -23.20 -3.69
CA PRO A 289 2.89 -23.37 -3.93
C PRO A 289 3.34 -22.60 -5.20
N PRO A 290 4.52 -21.94 -5.21
CA PRO A 290 5.58 -21.96 -4.20
C PRO A 290 5.39 -20.96 -3.03
N GLY A 291 4.25 -20.27 -2.89
CA GLY A 291 3.99 -19.32 -1.82
C GLY A 291 3.91 -17.87 -2.30
N ASP A 292 3.65 -17.65 -3.59
CA ASP A 292 3.61 -16.34 -4.24
C ASP A 292 2.19 -15.90 -4.67
N ARG A 293 1.20 -16.80 -4.62
CA ARG A 293 -0.16 -16.57 -5.12
C ARG A 293 -1.22 -16.94 -4.11
N VAL A 294 -2.11 -16.01 -3.80
CA VAL A 294 -3.29 -16.23 -2.95
C VAL A 294 -4.55 -16.22 -3.81
N VAL A 295 -5.38 -17.24 -3.66
CA VAL A 295 -6.63 -17.38 -4.42
C VAL A 295 -7.81 -17.67 -3.47
N LEU A 296 -9.03 -17.43 -3.93
CA LEU A 296 -10.22 -17.97 -3.26
C LEU A 296 -10.13 -19.51 -3.25
N ARG A 297 -10.37 -20.11 -2.09
CA ARG A 297 -10.26 -21.57 -1.92
C ARG A 297 -11.11 -22.34 -2.93
N GLY A 298 -10.49 -23.30 -3.59
CA GLY A 298 -11.13 -24.10 -4.63
C GLY A 298 -11.36 -23.40 -5.96
N GLY A 299 -10.77 -22.19 -6.16
CA GLY A 299 -10.90 -21.41 -7.38
C GLY A 299 -9.56 -20.89 -7.89
N THR A 300 -9.63 -20.03 -8.89
CA THR A 300 -8.46 -19.36 -9.52
C THR A 300 -8.45 -17.85 -9.33
N ARG A 301 -9.52 -17.30 -8.75
CA ARG A 301 -9.65 -15.84 -8.52
C ARG A 301 -8.69 -15.42 -7.43
N LEU A 302 -7.86 -14.42 -7.74
CA LEU A 302 -6.93 -13.81 -6.77
C LEU A 302 -7.69 -13.17 -5.62
N ALA A 303 -7.12 -13.23 -4.43
CA ALA A 303 -7.67 -12.68 -3.19
C ALA A 303 -6.55 -12.01 -2.38
N GLY A 304 -6.16 -10.81 -2.80
CA GLY A 304 -4.94 -10.14 -2.34
C GLY A 304 -3.67 -10.85 -2.81
N SER A 305 -2.53 -10.39 -2.33
CA SER A 305 -1.21 -10.88 -2.75
C SER A 305 -0.42 -11.54 -1.61
N ALA A 306 0.68 -12.20 -1.98
CA ALA A 306 1.75 -12.61 -1.06
C ALA A 306 3.02 -11.73 -1.20
N LEU A 307 2.91 -10.59 -1.89
CA LEU A 307 4.01 -9.71 -2.24
C LEU A 307 4.58 -8.99 -1.02
N SER A 308 5.91 -8.86 -0.97
CA SER A 308 6.59 -7.98 -0.04
C SER A 308 7.05 -6.69 -0.73
N MET A 309 7.23 -5.58 -0.01
CA MET A 309 7.55 -4.30 -0.63
C MET A 309 8.93 -4.29 -1.30
N HIS A 310 9.95 -4.93 -0.73
CA HIS A 310 11.27 -5.01 -1.37
C HIS A 310 11.23 -5.82 -2.66
N ASP A 311 10.38 -6.86 -2.74
CA ASP A 311 10.14 -7.59 -3.99
C ASP A 311 9.37 -6.73 -5.00
N ALA A 312 8.38 -5.92 -4.55
CA ALA A 312 7.70 -4.98 -5.43
C ALA A 312 8.67 -3.99 -6.09
N VAL A 313 9.62 -3.44 -5.31
CA VAL A 313 10.68 -2.55 -5.82
C VAL A 313 11.59 -3.28 -6.82
N ALA A 314 11.99 -4.51 -6.53
CA ALA A 314 12.81 -5.33 -7.44
C ALA A 314 12.04 -5.68 -8.73
N ASN A 315 10.79 -6.08 -8.59
CA ASN A 315 9.95 -6.51 -9.70
C ASN A 315 9.64 -5.36 -10.68
N VAL A 316 9.33 -4.16 -10.17
CA VAL A 316 9.06 -3.02 -11.06
C VAL A 316 10.30 -2.66 -11.90
N MET A 317 11.49 -2.73 -11.32
CA MET A 317 12.74 -2.55 -12.07
C MET A 317 12.90 -3.62 -13.15
N LYS A 318 12.70 -4.88 -12.80
CA LYS A 318 12.83 -6.03 -13.72
C LYS A 318 11.80 -5.96 -14.86
N MET A 319 10.54 -5.70 -14.56
CA MET A 319 9.44 -5.69 -15.54
C MET A 319 9.47 -4.47 -16.46
N THR A 320 9.94 -3.32 -15.98
CA THR A 320 9.81 -2.06 -16.73
C THR A 320 11.12 -1.44 -17.19
N GLY A 321 12.23 -1.83 -16.56
CA GLY A 321 13.55 -1.26 -16.84
C GLY A 321 13.80 0.12 -16.20
N ILE A 322 12.94 0.58 -15.30
CA ILE A 322 13.20 1.82 -14.54
C ILE A 322 14.37 1.62 -13.58
N LYS A 323 15.03 2.73 -13.24
CA LYS A 323 16.19 2.71 -12.35
C LYS A 323 15.78 2.53 -10.89
N LEU A 324 16.72 2.06 -10.06
CA LEU A 324 16.53 1.87 -8.62
C LEU A 324 15.93 3.12 -7.94
N ARG A 325 16.46 4.31 -8.22
CA ARG A 325 15.98 5.58 -7.66
C ARG A 325 14.49 5.82 -7.98
N GLU A 326 14.07 5.46 -9.19
CA GLU A 326 12.70 5.62 -9.65
C GLU A 326 11.78 4.62 -8.93
N ALA A 327 12.19 3.35 -8.88
CA ALA A 327 11.44 2.30 -8.16
C ALA A 327 11.28 2.62 -6.67
N VAL A 328 12.35 3.07 -6.00
CA VAL A 328 12.28 3.52 -4.61
C VAL A 328 11.39 4.75 -4.44
N THR A 329 11.37 5.69 -5.41
CA THR A 329 10.46 6.84 -5.37
C THR A 329 8.99 6.40 -5.36
N LEU A 330 8.62 5.36 -6.15
CA LEU A 330 7.26 4.83 -6.17
C LEU A 330 6.83 4.23 -4.80
N ALA A 331 7.77 3.63 -4.08
CA ALA A 331 7.54 3.00 -2.76
C ALA A 331 7.75 3.96 -1.57
N THR A 332 8.13 5.21 -1.78
CA THR A 332 8.48 6.15 -0.71
C THR A 332 7.76 7.49 -0.85
N THR A 333 8.38 8.46 -1.53
CA THR A 333 7.87 9.84 -1.65
C THR A 333 6.54 9.92 -2.37
N ASN A 334 6.33 9.12 -3.42
CA ASN A 334 5.06 9.10 -4.12
C ASN A 334 3.95 8.51 -3.26
N ALA A 335 4.22 7.38 -2.59
CA ALA A 335 3.26 6.77 -1.67
C ALA A 335 2.90 7.73 -0.53
N ALA A 336 3.91 8.38 0.08
CA ALA A 336 3.66 9.35 1.14
C ALA A 336 2.85 10.56 0.67
N ARG A 337 3.12 11.05 -0.54
CA ARG A 337 2.37 12.17 -1.15
C ARG A 337 0.93 11.75 -1.43
N ALA A 338 0.74 10.60 -2.08
CA ALA A 338 -0.59 10.08 -2.40
C ALA A 338 -1.43 9.81 -1.14
N GLY A 339 -0.84 9.21 -0.11
CA GLY A 339 -1.48 8.96 1.19
C GLY A 339 -1.50 10.18 2.12
N ARG A 340 -1.04 11.36 1.69
CA ARG A 340 -0.94 12.59 2.52
C ARG A 340 -0.20 12.37 3.85
N ILE A 341 0.84 11.54 3.84
CA ILE A 341 1.65 11.23 5.03
C ILE A 341 2.67 12.36 5.24
N SER A 342 2.60 13.05 6.37
CA SER A 342 3.56 14.09 6.75
C SER A 342 4.93 13.50 7.10
N GLY A 343 6.00 14.32 6.99
CA GLY A 343 7.37 13.93 7.35
C GLY A 343 7.92 12.77 6.48
N ARG A 344 7.49 12.67 5.19
CA ARG A 344 8.00 11.70 4.21
C ARG A 344 7.76 12.16 2.75
N GLN A 345 7.49 13.42 2.53
CA GLN A 345 7.21 13.94 1.19
C GLN A 345 8.46 14.44 0.47
N ARG A 346 9.57 14.53 1.17
CA ARG A 346 10.91 14.80 0.66
C ARG A 346 11.77 13.56 0.88
N ASN A 347 12.83 13.41 0.15
CA ASN A 347 13.80 12.34 0.35
C ASN A 347 14.47 12.45 1.73
N PHE A 348 15.78 12.24 1.86
CA PHE A 348 16.46 12.57 3.10
C PHE A 348 16.54 14.09 3.28
N ALA A 349 15.83 14.63 4.26
CA ALA A 349 15.89 16.06 4.57
C ALA A 349 15.87 16.25 6.09
N PRO A 350 16.63 17.24 6.61
CA PRO A 350 16.51 17.62 8.01
C PRO A 350 15.07 17.97 8.36
N GLY A 351 14.61 17.51 9.54
CA GLY A 351 13.23 17.67 10.03
C GLY A 351 12.28 16.52 9.61
N GLU A 352 12.65 15.65 8.65
CA GLU A 352 11.89 14.43 8.38
C GLU A 352 12.10 13.40 9.49
N ARG A 353 11.07 12.57 9.78
CA ARG A 353 11.18 11.45 10.71
C ARG A 353 12.29 10.50 10.25
N ALA A 354 13.14 10.07 11.15
CA ALA A 354 14.29 9.19 10.85
C ALA A 354 13.84 7.74 10.58
N ASP A 355 13.15 7.57 9.46
CA ASP A 355 12.76 6.28 8.92
C ASP A 355 13.57 6.00 7.67
N PHE A 356 14.39 4.99 7.67
CA PHE A 356 15.20 4.63 6.51
C PHE A 356 15.54 3.15 6.51
N VAL A 357 15.93 2.68 5.35
CA VAL A 357 16.33 1.30 5.10
C VAL A 357 17.70 1.29 4.43
N ARG A 358 18.58 0.36 4.84
CA ARG A 358 19.79 0.03 4.09
C ARG A 358 19.69 -1.35 3.49
N PHE A 359 20.18 -1.48 2.27
CA PHE A 359 20.07 -2.73 1.53
C PHE A 359 21.18 -2.85 0.47
N TYR A 360 21.42 -4.09 0.07
CA TYR A 360 22.19 -4.40 -1.12
C TYR A 360 21.27 -4.71 -2.30
N VAL A 361 21.76 -4.47 -3.52
CA VAL A 361 21.10 -4.96 -4.74
C VAL A 361 21.96 -6.09 -5.32
N ARG A 362 21.50 -7.32 -5.18
CA ARG A 362 22.23 -8.51 -5.63
C ARG A 362 21.34 -9.37 -6.52
N CYS A 363 21.85 -9.70 -7.70
CA CYS A 363 21.10 -10.51 -8.68
C CYS A 363 19.68 -9.99 -8.98
N GLY A 364 19.50 -8.64 -8.96
CA GLY A 364 18.21 -7.99 -9.21
C GLY A 364 17.21 -8.06 -8.04
N ARG A 365 17.66 -8.45 -6.84
CA ARG A 365 16.86 -8.47 -5.60
C ARG A 365 17.40 -7.43 -4.62
N LEU A 366 16.50 -6.92 -3.78
CA LEU A 366 16.89 -6.08 -2.65
C LEU A 366 17.08 -6.98 -1.42
N GLU A 367 18.28 -6.99 -0.86
CA GLU A 367 18.60 -7.68 0.41
C GLU A 367 18.66 -6.63 1.51
N ILE A 368 17.62 -6.57 2.34
CA ILE A 368 17.52 -5.59 3.43
C ILE A 368 18.55 -5.93 4.50
N LEU A 369 19.45 -4.98 4.80
CA LEU A 369 20.44 -5.10 5.88
C LEU A 369 19.85 -4.65 7.20
N ASP A 370 19.26 -3.46 7.25
CA ASP A 370 18.60 -2.93 8.44
C ASP A 370 17.49 -1.92 8.08
N THR A 371 16.59 -1.75 9.04
CA THR A 371 15.46 -0.82 8.93
C THR A 371 15.35 -0.01 10.22
N TRP A 372 15.09 1.28 10.07
CA TRP A 372 15.00 2.24 11.16
C TRP A 372 13.66 2.95 11.12
N VAL A 373 13.01 3.07 12.28
CA VAL A 373 11.73 3.77 12.46
C VAL A 373 11.88 4.75 13.61
N SER A 374 11.61 6.03 13.37
CA SER A 374 11.79 7.11 14.36
C SER A 374 13.17 7.09 14.99
N GLY A 375 14.20 6.77 14.20
CA GLY A 375 15.59 6.67 14.64
C GLY A 375 15.94 5.43 15.47
N GLN A 376 15.03 4.52 15.70
CA GLN A 376 15.30 3.23 16.34
C GLN A 376 15.51 2.16 15.29
N GLN A 377 16.55 1.34 15.46
CA GLN A 377 16.77 0.18 14.61
C GLN A 377 15.76 -0.92 14.98
N VAL A 378 14.82 -1.19 14.07
CA VAL A 378 13.72 -2.13 14.30
C VAL A 378 13.94 -3.47 13.61
N PHE A 379 14.90 -3.53 12.68
CA PHE A 379 15.36 -4.76 12.02
C PHE A 379 16.85 -4.67 11.71
N SER A 380 17.54 -5.81 11.84
CA SER A 380 18.92 -6.04 11.35
C SER A 380 19.03 -7.47 10.87
N ALA A 381 19.48 -7.66 9.64
CA ALA A 381 19.87 -8.98 9.15
C ALA A 381 21.06 -9.51 9.97
N SER A 382 20.97 -10.76 10.40
CA SER A 382 22.03 -11.47 11.14
C SER A 382 23.18 -11.85 10.23
#